data_3e5492b5f7332aca446611d6e9e67481
#
_entry.id   3e5492b5f7332aca446611d6e9e67481
#
_cell.length_a   1.000
_cell.length_b   1.000
_cell.length_c   1.000
_cell.angle_alpha   90.00
_cell.angle_beta   90.00
_cell.angle_gamma   90.00
#
_symmetry.space_group_name_H-M   'P 1'
#
loop_
_entity.id
_entity.type
_entity.pdbx_description
1 polymer ?
#
loop_
_entity_poly.entity_id
_entity_poly.type
_entity_poly.pdbx_seq_one_letter_code
_entity_poly.pdbx_strand_id
1 'polypeptide(L)'
;MGNPHQVEDLGETQITEDLFQDYLRTQGGDRFRGDRYDLFHHNCNNFSNETAQFLVGKGIPRHIVDLPGEILATPMGQMLAPMLQQMTPSGTSIPFTDNPGAPPVPQSATASSTTVKGDAASSSLVRFPVRDYITFDQQLKIDGLTKKLEEFNNNQTETSKLSDSEIKIVIGIAKGLVRMSDDNFAVLLKITKWKSSEIFPLLDILRFKSLKNMFDNKEQVEQVVKTFENNLTIDSAVNAMLSVRGLVNMIQKPDWRSLMTEEIINKMLSLLPCGHNNLEIAISSYLYNVSVLQLQEKNLDTCILVASSLILQVR
;
A
#
# COMPACT_ATOMS: atom_id res chain seq x y z
N MET A 1 -9.59 -1.66 -2.77
CA MET A 1 -9.92 -0.70 -1.72
C MET A 1 -10.94 -1.35 -0.82
N GLY A 2 -10.77 -1.29 0.51
CA GLY A 2 -11.76 -1.77 1.48
C GLY A 2 -12.99 -0.85 1.53
N ASN A 3 -14.02 -1.28 2.26
CA ASN A 3 -15.16 -0.41 2.52
C ASN A 3 -14.72 0.83 3.32
N PRO A 4 -15.24 2.02 3.04
CA PRO A 4 -14.92 3.22 3.80
C PRO A 4 -15.37 3.02 5.27
N HIS A 5 -14.55 3.51 6.19
CA HIS A 5 -14.85 3.44 7.63
C HIS A 5 -16.01 4.39 8.00
N GLN A 6 -16.09 5.51 7.32
CA GLN A 6 -17.13 6.52 7.49
C GLN A 6 -17.47 7.09 6.11
N VAL A 7 -18.76 7.29 5.88
CA VAL A 7 -19.29 7.96 4.69
C VAL A 7 -20.04 9.19 5.16
N GLU A 8 -19.69 10.34 4.61
CA GLU A 8 -20.44 11.57 4.82
C GLU A 8 -21.20 11.95 3.56
N ASP A 9 -22.50 12.13 3.72
CA ASP A 9 -23.35 12.60 2.64
C ASP A 9 -23.31 14.15 2.59
N LEU A 10 -22.74 14.68 1.51
CA LEU A 10 -22.65 16.12 1.29
C LEU A 10 -23.89 16.68 0.56
N GLY A 11 -24.79 15.83 0.09
CA GLY A 11 -25.99 16.16 -0.64
C GLY A 11 -25.89 15.86 -2.14
N GLU A 12 -26.96 16.20 -2.86
CA GLU A 12 -27.08 16.00 -4.31
C GLU A 12 -26.55 17.21 -5.09
N THR A 13 -25.86 16.92 -6.20
CA THR A 13 -25.38 17.97 -7.12
C THR A 13 -26.39 18.25 -8.23
N GLN A 14 -26.49 19.52 -8.63
CA GLN A 14 -27.20 19.97 -9.83
C GLN A 14 -26.25 20.16 -11.03
N ILE A 15 -24.96 19.93 -10.84
CA ILE A 15 -23.93 20.04 -11.88
C ILE A 15 -24.03 18.83 -12.79
N THR A 16 -24.09 19.06 -14.11
CA THR A 16 -24.10 17.99 -15.10
C THR A 16 -22.72 17.37 -15.25
N GLU A 17 -22.66 16.11 -15.70
CA GLU A 17 -21.40 15.39 -15.94
C GLU A 17 -20.47 16.17 -16.87
N ASP A 18 -20.97 16.74 -17.95
CA ASP A 18 -20.17 17.50 -18.91
C ASP A 18 -19.52 18.74 -18.25
N LEU A 19 -20.29 19.47 -17.44
CA LEU A 19 -19.79 20.65 -16.74
C LEU A 19 -18.74 20.24 -15.66
N PHE A 20 -18.94 19.10 -15.03
CA PHE A 20 -17.97 18.56 -14.08
C PHE A 20 -16.66 18.15 -14.79
N GLN A 21 -16.74 17.52 -15.95
CA GLN A 21 -15.56 17.16 -16.74
C GLN A 21 -14.78 18.40 -17.20
N ASP A 22 -15.46 19.47 -17.60
CA ASP A 22 -14.81 20.72 -17.96
C ASP A 22 -14.16 21.41 -16.76
N TYR A 23 -14.81 21.35 -15.59
CA TYR A 23 -14.21 21.79 -14.33
C TYR A 23 -12.92 21.03 -14.02
N LEU A 24 -12.94 19.69 -14.10
CA LEU A 24 -11.76 18.86 -13.84
C LEU A 24 -10.59 19.18 -14.81
N ARG A 25 -10.88 19.38 -16.10
CA ARG A 25 -9.86 19.76 -17.09
C ARG A 25 -9.25 21.12 -16.76
N THR A 26 -10.06 22.09 -16.38
CA THR A 26 -9.62 23.44 -16.01
C THR A 26 -8.75 23.39 -14.74
N GLN A 27 -9.22 22.71 -13.68
CA GLN A 27 -8.50 22.62 -12.42
C GLN A 27 -7.18 21.83 -12.57
N GLY A 28 -7.18 20.72 -13.31
CA GLY A 28 -5.99 19.92 -13.59
C GLY A 28 -4.99 20.62 -14.50
N GLY A 29 -5.48 21.50 -15.40
CA GLY A 29 -4.63 22.29 -16.30
C GLY A 29 -4.01 23.53 -15.65
N ASP A 30 -4.55 24.03 -14.56
CA ASP A 30 -4.11 25.28 -13.92
C ASP A 30 -3.78 25.06 -12.43
N ARG A 31 -4.78 25.10 -11.56
CA ARG A 31 -4.57 25.22 -10.11
C ARG A 31 -4.00 23.95 -9.50
N PHE A 32 -4.50 22.78 -9.90
CA PHE A 32 -4.08 21.47 -9.37
C PHE A 32 -3.15 20.73 -10.33
N ARG A 33 -2.28 21.46 -11.01
CA ARG A 33 -1.19 20.84 -11.76
C ARG A 33 -0.21 20.14 -10.83
N GLY A 34 0.43 19.06 -11.31
CA GLY A 34 1.37 18.29 -10.53
C GLY A 34 2.57 19.07 -10.02
N ASP A 35 3.02 20.09 -10.78
CA ASP A 35 4.10 20.99 -10.39
C ASP A 35 3.72 22.00 -9.28
N ARG A 36 2.45 22.11 -8.96
CA ARG A 36 1.93 22.95 -7.88
C ARG A 36 1.52 22.14 -6.62
N TYR A 37 1.78 20.85 -6.64
CA TYR A 37 1.45 19.99 -5.50
C TYR A 37 2.32 20.34 -4.29
N ASP A 38 1.70 20.60 -3.16
CA ASP A 38 2.34 20.76 -1.85
C ASP A 38 1.62 19.88 -0.84
N LEU A 39 2.37 19.00 -0.16
CA LEU A 39 1.81 18.01 0.75
C LEU A 39 1.00 18.64 1.90
N PHE A 40 1.35 19.84 2.33
CA PHE A 40 0.74 20.49 3.49
C PHE A 40 -0.29 21.56 3.12
N HIS A 41 -0.08 22.26 2.00
CA HIS A 41 -0.88 23.44 1.67
C HIS A 41 -1.69 23.29 0.39
N HIS A 42 -1.31 22.36 -0.50
CA HIS A 42 -1.98 22.21 -1.80
C HIS A 42 -2.00 20.75 -2.26
N ASN A 43 -2.81 19.95 -1.60
CA ASN A 43 -2.84 18.49 -1.71
C ASN A 43 -4.21 17.95 -2.15
N CYS A 44 -4.38 16.63 -2.14
CA CYS A 44 -5.63 15.98 -2.50
C CYS A 44 -6.83 16.39 -1.64
N ASN A 45 -6.63 16.74 -0.36
CA ASN A 45 -7.72 17.20 0.50
C ASN A 45 -8.22 18.58 0.06
N ASN A 46 -7.30 19.46 -0.36
CA ASN A 46 -7.68 20.77 -0.92
C ASN A 46 -8.45 20.61 -2.23
N PHE A 47 -7.98 19.71 -3.13
CA PHE A 47 -8.70 19.39 -4.35
C PHE A 47 -10.10 18.84 -4.08
N SER A 48 -10.21 17.86 -3.17
CA SER A 48 -11.52 17.28 -2.79
C SER A 48 -12.45 18.32 -2.18
N ASN A 49 -11.91 19.21 -1.34
CA ASN A 49 -12.71 20.29 -0.72
C ASN A 49 -13.27 21.26 -1.77
N GLU A 50 -12.45 21.71 -2.71
CA GLU A 50 -12.90 22.61 -3.79
C GLU A 50 -13.86 21.91 -4.75
N THR A 51 -13.60 20.65 -5.06
CA THR A 51 -14.50 19.84 -5.88
C THR A 51 -15.87 19.69 -5.22
N ALA A 52 -15.91 19.41 -3.92
CA ALA A 52 -17.17 19.33 -3.17
C ALA A 52 -17.90 20.67 -3.13
N GLN A 53 -17.18 21.78 -2.94
CA GLN A 53 -17.77 23.12 -3.01
C GLN A 53 -18.35 23.44 -4.39
N PHE A 54 -17.66 23.03 -5.46
CA PHE A 54 -18.18 23.20 -6.82
C PHE A 54 -19.44 22.39 -7.07
N LEU A 55 -19.46 21.11 -6.62
CA LEU A 55 -20.56 20.19 -6.89
C LEU A 55 -21.81 20.48 -6.06
N VAL A 56 -21.64 20.78 -4.77
CA VAL A 56 -22.77 20.85 -3.81
C VAL A 56 -22.77 22.11 -2.93
N GLY A 57 -21.84 23.04 -3.18
CA GLY A 57 -21.75 24.28 -2.41
C GLY A 57 -21.25 24.11 -0.97
N LYS A 58 -20.79 22.90 -0.60
CA LYS A 58 -20.27 22.59 0.74
C LYS A 58 -18.89 21.93 0.60
N GLY A 59 -17.98 22.29 1.51
CA GLY A 59 -16.69 21.62 1.60
C GLY A 59 -16.76 20.27 2.33
N ILE A 60 -15.69 19.49 2.24
CA ILE A 60 -15.50 18.30 3.06
C ILE A 60 -15.24 18.68 4.53
N PRO A 61 -15.39 17.76 5.50
CA PRO A 61 -15.17 18.04 6.92
C PRO A 61 -13.81 18.71 7.19
N ARG A 62 -13.83 19.76 8.00
CA ARG A 62 -12.63 20.58 8.26
C ARG A 62 -11.47 19.78 8.85
N HIS A 63 -11.73 18.81 9.72
CA HIS A 63 -10.68 17.97 10.29
C HIS A 63 -9.86 17.18 9.24
N ILE A 64 -10.40 16.99 8.02
CA ILE A 64 -9.68 16.37 6.90
C ILE A 64 -8.81 17.41 6.20
N VAL A 65 -9.34 18.61 5.99
CA VAL A 65 -8.61 19.70 5.31
C VAL A 65 -7.49 20.25 6.18
N ASP A 66 -7.75 20.39 7.48
CA ASP A 66 -6.83 21.02 8.44
C ASP A 66 -5.75 20.03 8.95
N LEU A 67 -5.93 18.71 8.73
CA LEU A 67 -5.03 17.66 9.20
C LEU A 67 -3.54 17.92 8.88
N PRO A 68 -3.14 18.32 7.66
CA PRO A 68 -1.73 18.61 7.39
C PRO A 68 -1.18 19.77 8.23
N GLY A 69 -1.97 20.81 8.44
CA GLY A 69 -1.61 21.94 9.31
C GLY A 69 -1.48 21.55 10.78
N GLU A 70 -2.40 20.70 11.28
CA GLU A 70 -2.35 20.17 12.63
C GLU A 70 -1.09 19.32 12.86
N ILE A 71 -0.70 18.51 11.88
CA ILE A 71 0.54 17.73 11.93
C ILE A 71 1.75 18.68 12.02
N LEU A 72 1.82 19.72 11.20
CA LEU A 72 2.90 20.71 11.23
C LEU A 72 2.96 21.48 12.55
N ALA A 73 1.84 21.67 13.23
CA ALA A 73 1.79 22.33 14.53
C ALA A 73 2.40 21.49 15.67
N THR A 74 2.59 20.18 15.47
CA THR A 74 3.23 19.32 16.46
C THR A 74 4.76 19.50 16.48
N PRO A 75 5.43 19.31 17.63
CA PRO A 75 6.90 19.37 17.68
C PRO A 75 7.59 18.43 16.70
N MET A 76 7.03 17.24 16.50
CA MET A 76 7.52 16.27 15.52
C MET A 76 7.30 16.76 14.07
N GLY A 77 6.14 17.31 13.78
CA GLY A 77 5.82 17.89 12.48
C GLY A 77 6.76 19.03 12.11
N GLN A 78 7.08 19.91 13.07
CA GLN A 78 8.04 21.00 12.87
C GLN A 78 9.47 20.50 12.59
N MET A 79 9.87 19.41 13.23
CA MET A 79 11.19 18.80 13.01
C MET A 79 11.27 18.10 11.65
N LEU A 80 10.18 17.50 11.18
CA LEU A 80 10.11 16.79 9.91
C LEU A 80 9.75 17.69 8.72
N ALA A 81 9.15 18.84 8.95
CA ALA A 81 8.68 19.75 7.90
C ALA A 81 9.76 20.12 6.85
N PRO A 82 11.02 20.47 7.23
CA PRO A 82 12.05 20.79 6.24
C PRO A 82 12.41 19.60 5.33
N MET A 83 12.34 18.39 5.89
CA MET A 83 12.65 17.16 5.18
C MET A 83 11.52 16.77 4.22
N LEU A 84 10.27 16.92 4.64
CA LEU A 84 9.10 16.64 3.84
C LEU A 84 8.89 17.68 2.72
N GLN A 85 9.25 18.94 2.95
CA GLN A 85 9.23 19.98 1.92
C GLN A 85 10.25 19.73 0.80
N GLN A 86 11.37 19.09 1.08
CA GLN A 86 12.35 18.71 0.05
C GLN A 86 11.85 17.53 -0.82
N MET A 87 10.83 16.80 -0.40
CA MET A 87 10.25 15.69 -1.13
C MET A 87 9.12 16.12 -2.10
N THR A 88 8.68 17.39 -2.06
CA THR A 88 7.72 17.89 -3.05
C THR A 88 8.46 18.26 -4.34
N PRO A 89 7.92 17.90 -5.53
CA PRO A 89 8.56 18.17 -6.83
C PRO A 89 8.79 19.66 -7.14
N SER A 90 8.18 20.54 -6.37
CA SER A 90 8.25 21.98 -6.55
C SER A 90 9.14 22.60 -5.48
N GLY A 91 10.44 22.66 -5.75
CA GLY A 91 11.41 23.44 -4.97
C GLY A 91 11.21 24.97 -5.03
N THR A 92 9.99 25.45 -5.22
CA THR A 92 9.63 26.86 -5.28
C THR A 92 8.63 27.16 -4.17
N SER A 93 9.12 27.70 -3.07
CA SER A 93 8.30 28.37 -2.06
C SER A 93 7.59 29.56 -2.71
N ILE A 94 6.33 29.40 -3.07
CA ILE A 94 5.49 30.55 -3.45
C ILE A 94 4.90 31.06 -2.14
N PRO A 95 5.17 32.31 -1.72
CA PRO A 95 4.44 32.92 -0.61
C PRO A 95 3.00 33.15 -1.06
N PHE A 96 2.10 32.34 -0.55
CA PHE A 96 0.67 32.52 -0.78
C PHE A 96 0.16 33.59 0.17
N THR A 97 0.24 34.84 -0.24
CA THR A 97 -0.59 35.92 0.27
C THR A 97 -1.62 36.20 -0.78
N ASP A 98 -2.84 35.74 -0.53
CA ASP A 98 -4.10 36.44 -0.81
C ASP A 98 -5.24 35.43 -0.75
N ASN A 99 -5.83 35.34 0.44
CA ASN A 99 -7.20 34.86 0.60
C ASN A 99 -8.05 36.06 1.05
N PRO A 100 -8.83 36.68 0.18
CA PRO A 100 -9.72 37.76 0.58
C PRO A 100 -10.97 37.18 1.25
N GLY A 101 -10.90 36.86 2.55
CA GLY A 101 -12.04 36.39 3.30
C GLY A 101 -11.79 35.77 4.66
N ALA A 102 -10.57 35.75 5.15
CA ALA A 102 -10.31 35.29 6.51
C ALA A 102 -10.36 36.47 7.51
N PRO A 103 -11.07 36.37 8.64
CA PRO A 103 -11.04 37.37 9.69
C PRO A 103 -9.67 37.39 10.37
N PRO A 104 -9.21 38.57 10.87
CA PRO A 104 -7.87 38.71 11.44
C PRO A 104 -7.74 37.95 12.75
N VAL A 105 -6.65 37.21 12.86
CA VAL A 105 -6.21 36.56 14.08
C VAL A 105 -5.64 37.64 15.02
N PRO A 106 -6.08 37.78 16.28
CA PRO A 106 -5.49 38.71 17.23
C PRO A 106 -4.07 38.26 17.60
N GLN A 107 -3.12 39.18 17.40
CA GLN A 107 -1.79 39.07 17.99
C GLN A 107 -1.84 39.44 19.48
N SER A 108 -0.97 38.72 20.19
CA SER A 108 -0.34 39.08 21.49
C SER A 108 -1.08 38.72 22.78
N ALA A 109 -0.40 37.99 23.61
CA ALA A 109 0.19 38.59 24.81
C ALA A 109 1.18 37.62 25.49
N THR A 110 2.32 38.19 25.79
CA THR A 110 3.41 37.82 26.69
C THR A 110 3.07 36.93 27.87
N ALA A 111 3.98 36.01 28.09
CA ALA A 111 4.42 35.27 29.27
C ALA A 111 3.79 35.60 30.64
N SER A 112 3.38 34.54 31.32
CA SER A 112 3.59 34.43 32.80
C SER A 112 3.66 32.93 33.14
N SER A 113 4.82 32.58 33.71
CA SER A 113 5.12 31.31 34.33
C SER A 113 4.23 31.07 35.54
N THR A 114 3.47 29.96 35.50
CA THR A 114 2.92 29.39 36.73
C THR A 114 3.12 27.89 36.73
N THR A 115 3.97 27.45 37.63
CA THR A 115 4.26 26.08 38.01
C THR A 115 2.99 25.44 38.56
N VAL A 116 2.46 24.43 37.88
CA VAL A 116 1.45 23.53 38.44
C VAL A 116 1.99 22.10 38.39
N LYS A 117 1.97 21.49 39.56
CA LYS A 117 2.37 20.11 39.86
C LYS A 117 1.55 19.10 39.04
N GLY A 118 2.22 18.00 38.72
CA GLY A 118 1.78 16.95 37.85
C GLY A 118 0.47 16.26 38.26
N ASP A 119 -0.21 15.89 37.22
CA ASP A 119 -1.06 14.72 37.19
C ASP A 119 -0.76 13.99 35.88
N ALA A 120 -0.73 12.65 35.95
CA ALA A 120 -0.29 11.76 34.92
C ALA A 120 -1.08 12.02 33.62
N ALA A 121 -0.46 12.69 32.66
CA ALA A 121 -1.01 12.87 31.34
C ALA A 121 -1.12 11.52 30.65
N SER A 122 -2.34 11.04 30.51
CA SER A 122 -2.74 10.08 29.51
C SER A 122 -2.19 10.55 28.16
N SER A 123 -1.13 9.89 27.67
CA SER A 123 -0.60 10.14 26.34
C SER A 123 -1.73 9.95 25.35
N SER A 124 -2.22 11.03 24.75
CA SER A 124 -3.08 10.99 23.59
C SER A 124 -2.25 10.45 22.45
N LEU A 125 -2.23 9.12 22.32
CA LEU A 125 -1.65 8.45 21.18
C LEU A 125 -2.37 8.99 19.93
N VAL A 126 -1.61 9.60 19.03
CA VAL A 126 -2.09 9.91 17.68
C VAL A 126 -2.69 8.63 17.12
N ARG A 127 -4.01 8.56 17.06
CA ARG A 127 -4.72 7.40 16.50
C ARG A 127 -4.62 7.53 14.99
N PHE A 128 -3.76 6.76 14.37
CA PHE A 128 -3.85 6.56 12.92
C PHE A 128 -5.25 6.01 12.62
N PRO A 129 -6.01 6.66 11.72
CA PRO A 129 -7.42 6.35 11.51
C PRO A 129 -7.66 4.96 10.89
N VAL A 130 -6.65 4.34 10.27
CA VAL A 130 -6.76 3.03 9.62
C VAL A 130 -5.85 2.04 10.32
N ARG A 131 -6.44 0.95 10.85
CA ARG A 131 -5.73 -0.15 11.52
C ARG A 131 -5.86 -1.47 10.77
N ASP A 132 -6.53 -1.45 9.61
CA ASP A 132 -6.78 -2.65 8.84
C ASP A 132 -5.60 -2.96 7.93
N TYR A 133 -5.27 -4.25 7.83
CA TYR A 133 -4.24 -4.70 6.90
C TYR A 133 -4.71 -4.54 5.46
N ILE A 134 -3.82 -4.08 4.60
CA ILE A 134 -4.02 -4.14 3.15
C ILE A 134 -3.92 -5.60 2.73
N THR A 135 -4.80 -6.03 1.83
CA THR A 135 -4.79 -7.36 1.22
C THR A 135 -4.95 -7.29 -0.29
N PHE A 136 -4.39 -8.27 -0.99
CA PHE A 136 -4.58 -8.44 -2.42
C PHE A 136 -5.51 -9.62 -2.68
N ASP A 137 -6.82 -9.32 -2.71
CA ASP A 137 -7.94 -10.27 -2.79
C ASP A 137 -8.43 -10.56 -4.22
N GLN A 138 -7.75 -10.01 -5.24
CA GLN A 138 -8.14 -10.24 -6.63
C GLN A 138 -8.26 -11.73 -6.91
N GLN A 139 -9.45 -12.11 -7.41
CA GLN A 139 -9.77 -13.49 -7.76
C GLN A 139 -8.89 -13.98 -8.91
N LEU A 140 -8.55 -15.28 -8.87
CA LEU A 140 -7.83 -15.93 -9.97
C LEU A 140 -8.71 -15.93 -11.22
N LYS A 141 -8.16 -15.46 -12.33
CA LYS A 141 -8.79 -15.60 -13.65
C LYS A 141 -8.53 -17.01 -14.19
N ILE A 142 -9.32 -17.99 -13.74
CA ILE A 142 -9.07 -19.42 -13.93
C ILE A 142 -8.87 -19.79 -15.40
N ASP A 143 -9.69 -19.27 -16.31
CA ASP A 143 -9.58 -19.62 -17.74
C ASP A 143 -8.26 -19.10 -18.34
N GLY A 144 -7.88 -17.87 -18.02
CA GLY A 144 -6.61 -17.29 -18.45
C GLY A 144 -5.41 -18.00 -17.84
N LEU A 145 -5.49 -18.36 -16.54
CA LEU A 145 -4.46 -19.10 -15.83
C LEU A 145 -4.29 -20.51 -16.42
N THR A 146 -5.39 -21.22 -16.68
CA THR A 146 -5.37 -22.55 -17.29
C THR A 146 -4.69 -22.51 -18.65
N LYS A 147 -5.11 -21.58 -19.52
CA LYS A 147 -4.52 -21.42 -20.84
C LYS A 147 -3.00 -21.16 -20.78
N LYS A 148 -2.57 -20.30 -19.87
CA LYS A 148 -1.14 -20.01 -19.71
C LYS A 148 -0.35 -21.17 -19.08
N LEU A 149 -0.94 -21.90 -18.16
CA LEU A 149 -0.33 -23.08 -17.57
C LEU A 149 -0.09 -24.16 -18.64
N GLU A 150 -1.08 -24.43 -19.51
CA GLU A 150 -0.95 -25.38 -20.61
C GLU A 150 0.08 -24.94 -21.67
N GLU A 151 0.03 -23.65 -22.06
CA GLU A 151 0.98 -23.04 -22.99
C GLU A 151 2.43 -23.22 -22.48
N PHE A 152 2.70 -22.85 -21.24
CA PHE A 152 4.03 -22.91 -20.64
C PHE A 152 4.47 -24.37 -20.38
N ASN A 153 3.55 -25.24 -20.00
CA ASN A 153 3.85 -26.66 -19.82
C ASN A 153 4.35 -27.32 -21.11
N ASN A 154 3.79 -26.90 -22.26
CA ASN A 154 4.23 -27.40 -23.57
C ASN A 154 5.65 -26.96 -23.94
N ASN A 155 6.15 -25.88 -23.34
CA ASN A 155 7.51 -25.38 -23.56
C ASN A 155 8.56 -26.08 -22.65
N GLN A 156 8.11 -26.90 -21.70
CA GLN A 156 9.01 -27.55 -20.73
C GLN A 156 9.68 -28.80 -21.29
N THR A 157 10.83 -29.11 -20.69
CA THR A 157 11.49 -30.42 -20.91
C THR A 157 10.74 -31.53 -20.20
N GLU A 158 10.91 -32.78 -20.64
CA GLU A 158 10.26 -33.96 -20.05
C GLU A 158 10.43 -34.05 -18.52
N THR A 159 11.56 -33.55 -17.98
CA THR A 159 11.86 -33.60 -16.54
C THR A 159 11.13 -32.54 -15.71
N SER A 160 10.68 -31.46 -16.33
CA SER A 160 9.96 -30.32 -15.68
C SER A 160 8.51 -30.20 -16.13
N LYS A 161 8.11 -30.98 -17.13
CA LYS A 161 6.76 -30.99 -17.66
C LYS A 161 5.78 -31.63 -16.65
N LEU A 162 4.60 -31.04 -16.53
CA LEU A 162 3.49 -31.63 -15.79
C LEU A 162 2.72 -32.59 -16.72
N SER A 163 2.32 -33.73 -16.19
CA SER A 163 1.37 -34.63 -16.86
C SER A 163 -0.05 -34.02 -16.86
N ASP A 164 -0.93 -34.54 -17.70
CA ASP A 164 -2.34 -34.09 -17.76
C ASP A 164 -3.07 -34.23 -16.43
N SER A 165 -2.74 -35.26 -15.64
CA SER A 165 -3.27 -35.45 -14.29
C SER A 165 -2.76 -34.38 -13.33
N GLU A 166 -1.49 -34.03 -13.41
CA GLU A 166 -0.89 -32.97 -12.57
C GLU A 166 -1.43 -31.59 -12.93
N ILE A 167 -1.64 -31.28 -14.21
CA ILE A 167 -2.31 -30.03 -14.65
C ILE A 167 -3.70 -29.94 -14.03
N LYS A 168 -4.48 -31.05 -14.06
CA LYS A 168 -5.81 -31.07 -13.42
C LYS A 168 -5.74 -30.82 -11.92
N ILE A 169 -4.72 -31.36 -11.22
CA ILE A 169 -4.48 -31.08 -9.81
C ILE A 169 -4.21 -29.58 -9.59
N VAL A 170 -3.29 -28.97 -10.34
CA VAL A 170 -2.95 -27.55 -10.24
C VAL A 170 -4.18 -26.67 -10.46
N ILE A 171 -4.96 -26.95 -11.50
CA ILE A 171 -6.20 -26.22 -11.80
C ILE A 171 -7.25 -26.46 -10.69
N GLY A 172 -7.35 -27.68 -10.20
CA GLY A 172 -8.24 -28.03 -9.07
C GLY A 172 -7.88 -27.29 -7.78
N ILE A 173 -6.59 -27.17 -7.49
CA ILE A 173 -6.08 -26.33 -6.39
C ILE A 173 -6.49 -24.88 -6.64
N ALA A 174 -6.21 -24.32 -7.82
CA ALA A 174 -6.56 -22.93 -8.14
C ALA A 174 -8.05 -22.65 -7.91
N LYS A 175 -8.93 -23.56 -8.36
CA LYS A 175 -10.40 -23.49 -8.17
C LYS A 175 -10.85 -23.72 -6.72
N GLY A 176 -10.01 -24.24 -5.84
CA GLY A 176 -10.40 -24.63 -4.49
C GLY A 176 -11.15 -25.97 -4.42
N LEU A 177 -11.10 -26.78 -5.47
CA LEU A 177 -11.73 -28.10 -5.55
C LEU A 177 -10.82 -29.23 -5.08
N VAL A 178 -9.50 -28.99 -5.07
CA VAL A 178 -8.47 -29.93 -4.64
C VAL A 178 -7.76 -29.33 -3.42
N ARG A 179 -7.63 -30.16 -2.37
CA ARG A 179 -6.93 -29.77 -1.14
C ARG A 179 -5.41 -29.68 -1.38
N MET A 180 -4.74 -28.83 -0.63
CA MET A 180 -3.29 -28.65 -0.65
C MET A 180 -2.57 -29.70 0.23
N SER A 181 -2.82 -31.01 -0.03
CA SER A 181 -2.04 -32.07 0.62
C SER A 181 -0.56 -31.98 0.20
N ASP A 182 0.34 -32.63 0.92
CA ASP A 182 1.77 -32.59 0.62
C ASP A 182 2.06 -33.10 -0.80
N ASP A 183 1.39 -34.17 -1.24
CA ASP A 183 1.52 -34.70 -2.61
C ASP A 183 1.07 -33.68 -3.66
N ASN A 184 -0.08 -33.04 -3.44
CA ASN A 184 -0.63 -32.04 -4.37
C ASN A 184 0.22 -30.76 -4.35
N PHE A 185 0.76 -30.38 -3.21
CA PHE A 185 1.67 -29.26 -3.07
C PHE A 185 3.01 -29.54 -3.78
N ALA A 186 3.54 -30.76 -3.69
CA ALA A 186 4.72 -31.16 -4.43
C ALA A 186 4.53 -31.06 -5.95
N VAL A 187 3.33 -31.39 -6.46
CA VAL A 187 2.99 -31.18 -7.88
C VAL A 187 3.05 -29.68 -8.23
N LEU A 188 2.45 -28.84 -7.39
CA LEU A 188 2.46 -27.39 -7.59
C LEU A 188 3.88 -26.83 -7.62
N LEU A 189 4.76 -27.32 -6.74
CA LEU A 189 6.16 -26.89 -6.66
C LEU A 189 7.02 -27.35 -7.86
N LYS A 190 6.60 -28.30 -8.70
CA LYS A 190 7.32 -28.61 -9.93
C LYS A 190 7.45 -27.39 -10.85
N ILE A 191 6.48 -26.48 -10.79
CA ILE A 191 6.46 -25.25 -11.60
C ILE A 191 7.62 -24.31 -11.22
N THR A 192 8.18 -24.39 -9.99
CA THR A 192 9.35 -23.59 -9.62
C THR A 192 10.60 -23.89 -10.45
N LYS A 193 10.63 -25.04 -11.14
CA LYS A 193 11.72 -25.44 -12.04
C LYS A 193 11.59 -24.86 -13.44
N TRP A 194 10.49 -24.21 -13.74
CA TRP A 194 10.24 -23.57 -15.04
C TRP A 194 11.07 -22.28 -15.17
N LYS A 195 11.14 -21.76 -16.39
CA LYS A 195 11.80 -20.48 -16.62
C LYS A 195 11.09 -19.36 -15.85
N SER A 196 11.86 -18.38 -15.38
CA SER A 196 11.31 -17.24 -14.62
C SER A 196 10.16 -16.53 -15.36
N SER A 197 10.22 -16.43 -16.69
CA SER A 197 9.13 -15.85 -17.51
C SER A 197 7.82 -16.65 -17.50
N GLU A 198 7.84 -17.90 -17.03
CA GLU A 198 6.73 -18.85 -17.16
C GLU A 198 6.13 -19.29 -15.81
N ILE A 199 6.73 -18.88 -14.68
CA ILE A 199 6.30 -19.31 -13.34
C ILE A 199 5.18 -18.45 -12.74
N PHE A 200 4.78 -17.34 -13.36
CA PHE A 200 3.78 -16.45 -12.78
C PHE A 200 2.45 -17.14 -12.42
N PRO A 201 1.98 -18.21 -13.12
CA PRO A 201 0.75 -18.91 -12.74
C PRO A 201 0.86 -19.53 -11.34
N LEU A 202 2.04 -20.10 -11.00
CA LEU A 202 2.32 -20.59 -9.64
C LEU A 202 2.23 -19.46 -8.62
N LEU A 203 2.92 -18.35 -8.87
CA LEU A 203 2.97 -17.23 -7.92
C LEU A 203 1.59 -16.62 -7.66
N ASP A 204 0.73 -16.55 -8.69
CA ASP A 204 -0.63 -16.03 -8.53
C ASP A 204 -1.53 -17.01 -7.76
N ILE A 205 -1.40 -18.33 -7.97
CA ILE A 205 -2.08 -19.35 -7.16
C ILE A 205 -1.63 -19.23 -5.70
N LEU A 206 -0.32 -19.20 -5.44
CA LEU A 206 0.22 -19.10 -4.08
C LEU A 206 -0.22 -17.82 -3.39
N ARG A 207 -0.20 -16.66 -4.08
CA ARG A 207 -0.73 -15.38 -3.57
C ARG A 207 -2.18 -15.51 -3.10
N PHE A 208 -3.03 -16.11 -3.92
CA PHE A 208 -4.45 -16.28 -3.60
C PHE A 208 -4.66 -17.27 -2.44
N LYS A 209 -3.90 -18.37 -2.40
CA LYS A 209 -3.96 -19.35 -1.31
C LYS A 209 -3.45 -18.79 0.01
N SER A 210 -2.45 -17.92 -0.03
CA SER A 210 -1.95 -17.18 1.14
C SER A 210 -3.03 -16.33 1.80
N LEU A 211 -3.88 -15.67 1.00
CA LEU A 211 -5.01 -14.89 1.52
C LEU A 211 -6.02 -15.77 2.26
N LYS A 212 -6.33 -16.92 1.69
CA LYS A 212 -7.36 -17.84 2.20
C LYS A 212 -6.88 -18.78 3.31
N ASN A 213 -5.58 -18.72 3.67
CA ASN A 213 -4.95 -19.62 4.64
C ASN A 213 -5.16 -21.11 4.30
N MET A 214 -4.88 -21.50 3.07
CA MET A 214 -5.19 -22.80 2.51
C MET A 214 -3.96 -23.72 2.42
N PHE A 215 -3.03 -23.61 3.36
CA PHE A 215 -1.88 -24.51 3.50
C PHE A 215 -2.14 -25.49 4.65
N ASP A 216 -1.73 -26.75 4.46
CA ASP A 216 -2.05 -27.82 5.40
C ASP A 216 -1.10 -27.82 6.61
N ASN A 217 0.13 -27.35 6.44
CA ASN A 217 1.15 -27.38 7.49
C ASN A 217 2.16 -26.23 7.36
N LYS A 218 3.00 -26.09 8.38
CA LYS A 218 4.02 -25.01 8.46
C LYS A 218 5.10 -25.14 7.39
N GLU A 219 5.48 -26.37 7.02
CA GLU A 219 6.51 -26.62 6.03
C GLU A 219 6.08 -26.09 4.64
N GLN A 220 4.82 -26.29 4.28
CA GLN A 220 4.26 -25.70 3.05
C GLN A 220 4.35 -24.17 3.08
N VAL A 221 4.02 -23.55 4.22
CA VAL A 221 4.11 -22.09 4.37
C VAL A 221 5.54 -21.60 4.23
N GLU A 222 6.51 -22.26 4.86
CA GLU A 222 7.95 -21.93 4.74
C GLU A 222 8.43 -22.03 3.29
N GLN A 223 8.02 -23.08 2.57
CA GLN A 223 8.38 -23.25 1.16
C GLN A 223 7.74 -22.19 0.27
N VAL A 224 6.51 -21.75 0.59
CA VAL A 224 5.83 -20.65 -0.12
C VAL A 224 6.57 -19.34 0.09
N VAL A 225 6.93 -19.01 1.35
CA VAL A 225 7.72 -17.80 1.66
C VAL A 225 9.03 -17.80 0.91
N LYS A 226 9.75 -18.94 0.92
CA LYS A 226 11.01 -19.08 0.17
C LYS A 226 10.81 -18.95 -1.34
N THR A 227 9.70 -19.47 -1.88
CA THR A 227 9.35 -19.31 -3.29
C THR A 227 9.13 -17.84 -3.63
N PHE A 228 8.39 -17.11 -2.81
CA PHE A 228 8.21 -15.67 -3.00
C PHE A 228 9.54 -14.92 -2.88
N GLU A 229 10.30 -15.18 -1.85
CA GLU A 229 11.63 -14.56 -1.62
C GLU A 229 12.57 -14.72 -2.81
N ASN A 230 12.65 -15.92 -3.40
CA ASN A 230 13.48 -16.20 -4.56
C ASN A 230 13.06 -15.42 -5.83
N ASN A 231 11.85 -14.91 -5.85
CA ASN A 231 11.30 -14.13 -6.97
C ASN A 231 11.28 -12.61 -6.70
N LEU A 232 11.88 -12.14 -5.61
CA LEU A 232 12.08 -10.71 -5.35
C LEU A 232 13.33 -10.23 -6.13
N THR A 233 13.19 -10.18 -7.46
CA THR A 233 14.25 -9.71 -8.37
C THR A 233 13.69 -8.73 -9.38
N ILE A 234 14.54 -7.84 -9.86
CA ILE A 234 14.15 -6.84 -10.88
C ILE A 234 14.00 -7.47 -12.27
N ASP A 235 14.56 -8.66 -12.48
CA ASP A 235 14.54 -9.35 -13.77
C ASP A 235 13.11 -9.68 -14.24
N SER A 236 12.18 -9.81 -13.30
CA SER A 236 10.75 -9.99 -13.59
C SER A 236 9.88 -9.22 -12.60
N ALA A 237 9.54 -7.99 -12.97
CA ALA A 237 8.66 -7.14 -12.15
C ALA A 237 7.29 -7.77 -11.88
N VAL A 238 6.77 -8.61 -12.79
CA VAL A 238 5.50 -9.33 -12.60
C VAL A 238 5.64 -10.38 -11.50
N ASN A 239 6.71 -11.16 -11.52
CA ASN A 239 6.97 -12.19 -10.49
C ASN A 239 7.22 -11.53 -9.14
N ALA A 240 8.05 -10.49 -9.11
CA ALA A 240 8.30 -9.72 -7.89
C ALA A 240 6.99 -9.15 -7.31
N MET A 241 6.15 -8.54 -8.14
CA MET A 241 4.85 -8.00 -7.71
C MET A 241 3.93 -9.08 -7.12
N LEU A 242 3.79 -10.23 -7.78
CA LEU A 242 2.95 -11.33 -7.29
C LEU A 242 3.50 -11.91 -5.98
N SER A 243 4.81 -12.03 -5.88
CA SER A 243 5.50 -12.49 -4.66
C SER A 243 5.28 -11.52 -3.49
N VAL A 244 5.48 -10.22 -3.71
CA VAL A 244 5.21 -9.20 -2.68
C VAL A 244 3.74 -9.24 -2.26
N ARG A 245 2.80 -9.30 -3.19
CA ARG A 245 1.36 -9.42 -2.88
C ARG A 245 1.02 -10.67 -2.08
N GLY A 246 1.71 -11.79 -2.35
CA GLY A 246 1.61 -13.00 -1.54
C GLY A 246 2.07 -12.76 -0.10
N LEU A 247 3.25 -12.17 0.07
CA LEU A 247 3.79 -11.82 1.39
C LEU A 247 2.92 -10.80 2.15
N VAL A 248 2.31 -9.82 1.44
CA VAL A 248 1.32 -8.89 2.01
C VAL A 248 0.12 -9.65 2.58
N ASN A 249 -0.37 -10.67 1.87
CA ASN A 249 -1.48 -11.49 2.34
C ASN A 249 -1.08 -12.38 3.53
N MET A 250 0.18 -12.75 3.64
CA MET A 250 0.69 -13.63 4.71
C MET A 250 0.97 -12.89 6.01
N ILE A 251 1.51 -11.67 5.98
CA ILE A 251 2.01 -10.95 7.17
C ILE A 251 0.93 -10.68 8.23
N GLN A 252 -0.33 -10.61 7.81
CA GLN A 252 -1.46 -10.47 8.73
C GLN A 252 -1.74 -11.72 9.58
N LYS A 253 -1.13 -12.87 9.23
CA LYS A 253 -1.31 -14.13 9.96
C LYS A 253 -0.27 -14.25 11.08
N PRO A 254 -0.66 -14.27 12.36
CA PRO A 254 0.29 -14.28 13.47
C PRO A 254 1.31 -15.41 13.38
N ASP A 255 0.86 -16.61 13.03
CA ASP A 255 1.70 -17.82 12.98
C ASP A 255 2.78 -17.76 11.89
N TRP A 256 2.64 -16.87 10.90
CA TRP A 256 3.55 -16.76 9.77
C TRP A 256 4.50 -15.56 9.84
N ARG A 257 4.29 -14.67 10.83
CA ARG A 257 5.08 -13.44 10.99
C ARG A 257 6.56 -13.69 11.19
N SER A 258 6.91 -14.74 11.92
CA SER A 258 8.32 -15.13 12.17
C SER A 258 9.07 -15.52 10.89
N LEU A 259 8.37 -15.80 9.80
CA LEU A 259 8.96 -16.10 8.50
C LEU A 259 9.23 -14.85 7.67
N MET A 260 8.72 -13.69 8.09
CA MET A 260 8.90 -12.39 7.41
C MET A 260 10.18 -11.73 7.91
N THR A 261 11.31 -12.21 7.42
CA THR A 261 12.64 -11.82 7.89
C THR A 261 13.05 -10.42 7.41
N GLU A 262 14.04 -9.84 8.07
CA GLU A 262 14.66 -8.58 7.66
C GLU A 262 15.28 -8.70 6.25
N GLU A 263 15.77 -9.86 5.88
CA GLU A 263 16.34 -10.14 4.55
C GLU A 263 15.28 -9.93 3.45
N ILE A 264 14.04 -10.42 3.66
CA ILE A 264 12.91 -10.21 2.74
C ILE A 264 12.61 -8.72 2.59
N ILE A 265 12.59 -7.97 3.70
CA ILE A 265 12.37 -6.52 3.67
C ILE A 265 13.47 -5.82 2.87
N ASN A 266 14.74 -6.15 3.13
CA ASN A 266 15.87 -5.57 2.42
C ASN A 266 15.85 -5.89 0.92
N LYS A 267 15.47 -7.11 0.53
CA LYS A 267 15.26 -7.46 -0.87
C LYS A 267 14.15 -6.63 -1.52
N MET A 268 13.00 -6.45 -0.85
CA MET A 268 11.94 -5.59 -1.37
C MET A 268 12.40 -4.13 -1.52
N LEU A 269 13.11 -3.61 -0.53
CA LEU A 269 13.62 -2.23 -0.57
C LEU A 269 14.63 -2.04 -1.70
N SER A 270 15.48 -3.04 -1.99
CA SER A 270 16.44 -2.98 -3.10
C SER A 270 15.79 -2.95 -4.49
N LEU A 271 14.50 -3.28 -4.58
CA LEU A 271 13.72 -3.16 -5.81
C LEU A 271 13.16 -1.74 -6.04
N LEU A 272 13.37 -0.81 -5.13
CA LEU A 272 12.89 0.57 -5.25
C LEU A 272 14.03 1.55 -5.60
N PRO A 273 13.78 2.56 -6.41
CA PRO A 273 12.64 2.73 -7.32
C PRO A 273 12.80 1.84 -8.57
N CYS A 274 11.75 1.13 -8.99
CA CYS A 274 11.83 0.22 -10.14
C CYS A 274 11.09 0.74 -11.40
N GLY A 275 10.33 1.81 -11.29
CA GLY A 275 9.51 2.35 -12.37
C GLY A 275 8.29 1.48 -12.74
N HIS A 276 7.96 0.47 -11.91
CA HIS A 276 6.81 -0.40 -12.08
C HIS A 276 5.76 -0.12 -10.99
N ASN A 277 4.83 0.78 -11.26
CA ASN A 277 3.83 1.26 -10.29
C ASN A 277 3.15 0.15 -9.47
N ASN A 278 2.76 -0.97 -10.11
CA ASN A 278 2.09 -2.06 -9.41
C ASN A 278 3.01 -2.81 -8.42
N LEU A 279 4.30 -2.90 -8.70
CA LEU A 279 5.28 -3.47 -7.79
C LEU A 279 5.55 -2.51 -6.63
N GLU A 280 5.71 -1.22 -6.91
CA GLU A 280 5.91 -0.18 -5.91
C GLU A 280 4.72 -0.07 -4.95
N ILE A 281 3.48 -0.16 -5.46
CA ILE A 281 2.25 -0.24 -4.65
C ILE A 281 2.27 -1.50 -3.76
N ALA A 282 2.68 -2.64 -4.29
CA ALA A 282 2.73 -3.88 -3.51
C ALA A 282 3.77 -3.78 -2.38
N ILE A 283 4.96 -3.26 -2.65
CA ILE A 283 6.01 -3.04 -1.64
C ILE A 283 5.53 -2.05 -0.57
N SER A 284 4.95 -0.92 -0.98
CA SER A 284 4.39 0.07 -0.05
C SER A 284 3.29 -0.52 0.83
N SER A 285 2.44 -1.39 0.27
CA SER A 285 1.41 -2.10 1.01
C SER A 285 1.99 -3.07 2.05
N TYR A 286 3.10 -3.76 1.71
CA TYR A 286 3.80 -4.61 2.67
C TYR A 286 4.37 -3.81 3.83
N LEU A 287 5.07 -2.72 3.55
CA LEU A 287 5.68 -1.84 4.55
C LEU A 287 4.61 -1.17 5.44
N TYR A 288 3.47 -0.80 4.85
CA TYR A 288 2.32 -0.33 5.61
C TYR A 288 1.82 -1.39 6.60
N ASN A 289 1.64 -2.64 6.16
CA ASN A 289 1.21 -3.74 7.03
C ASN A 289 2.22 -4.02 8.14
N VAL A 290 3.53 -3.94 7.85
CA VAL A 290 4.60 -4.01 8.87
C VAL A 290 4.42 -2.90 9.89
N SER A 291 4.17 -1.67 9.47
CA SER A 291 3.96 -0.53 10.36
C SER A 291 2.72 -0.72 11.25
N VAL A 292 1.61 -1.20 10.68
CA VAL A 292 0.39 -1.53 11.47
C VAL A 292 0.69 -2.59 12.54
N LEU A 293 1.45 -3.62 12.17
CA LEU A 293 1.85 -4.69 13.07
C LEU A 293 2.68 -4.16 14.24
N GLN A 294 3.71 -3.36 13.95
CA GLN A 294 4.61 -2.80 14.95
C GLN A 294 3.89 -1.84 15.90
N LEU A 295 2.92 -1.07 15.39
CA LEU A 295 2.06 -0.23 16.23
C LEU A 295 1.20 -1.07 17.19
N GLN A 296 0.73 -2.23 16.75
CA GLN A 296 -0.03 -3.16 17.60
C GLN A 296 0.86 -3.80 18.69
N GLU A 297 2.09 -4.14 18.35
CA GLU A 297 3.08 -4.77 19.23
C GLU A 297 3.87 -3.76 20.09
N LYS A 298 3.62 -2.44 19.92
CA LYS A 298 4.32 -1.33 20.59
C LYS A 298 5.83 -1.30 20.35
N ASN A 299 6.29 -1.85 19.25
CA ASN A 299 7.69 -1.86 18.86
C ASN A 299 7.99 -0.71 17.88
N LEU A 300 8.36 0.45 18.42
CA LEU A 300 8.62 1.67 17.64
C LEU A 300 9.92 1.59 16.82
N ASP A 301 10.91 0.83 17.27
CA ASP A 301 12.25 0.82 16.65
C ASP A 301 12.22 0.32 15.23
N THR A 302 11.44 -0.74 14.96
CA THR A 302 11.29 -1.27 13.60
C THR A 302 10.49 -0.33 12.68
N CYS A 303 9.50 0.40 13.22
CA CYS A 303 8.78 1.43 12.46
C CYS A 303 9.71 2.54 12.00
N ILE A 304 10.63 2.98 12.87
CA ILE A 304 11.62 4.01 12.56
C ILE A 304 12.60 3.50 11.52
N LEU A 305 13.01 2.24 11.59
CA LEU A 305 13.95 1.61 10.66
C LEU A 305 13.34 1.48 9.26
N VAL A 306 12.09 1.05 9.16
CA VAL A 306 11.33 0.98 7.90
C VAL A 306 11.12 2.36 7.30
N ALA A 307 10.69 3.34 8.11
CA ALA A 307 10.49 4.71 7.66
C ALA A 307 11.80 5.36 7.19
N SER A 308 12.90 5.17 7.93
CA SER A 308 14.23 5.69 7.56
C SER A 308 14.74 5.07 6.28
N SER A 309 14.53 3.76 6.07
CA SER A 309 14.95 3.06 4.86
C SER A 309 14.18 3.55 3.63
N LEU A 310 12.86 3.76 3.76
CA LEU A 310 12.03 4.35 2.70
C LEU A 310 12.50 5.76 2.31
N ILE A 311 12.84 6.58 3.30
CA ILE A 311 13.31 7.95 3.09
C ILE A 311 14.67 7.99 2.39
N LEU A 312 15.57 7.05 2.70
CA LEU A 312 16.91 6.99 2.09
C LEU A 312 16.90 6.49 0.64
N GLN A 313 15.87 5.76 0.22
CA GLN A 313 15.78 5.19 -1.13
C GLN A 313 14.99 6.03 -2.13
N VAL A 314 14.28 7.06 -1.67
CA VAL A 314 13.56 8.03 -2.52
C VAL A 314 14.48 9.19 -2.97
N ARG A 315 15.80 9.01 -2.92
CA ARG A 315 16.78 9.98 -3.45
C ARG A 315 17.11 9.76 -4.91
#